data_78e74ee6d534b83a09b7fbdc6843b976
#
_entry.id   78e74ee6d534b83a09b7fbdc6843b976
#
_cell.length_a   1.000
_cell.length_b   1.000
_cell.length_c   1.000
_cell.angle_alpha   90.00
_cell.angle_beta   90.00
_cell.angle_gamma   90.00
#
_symmetry.space_group_name_H-M   'P 1'
#
loop_
_entity.id
_entity.type
_entity.pdbx_description
1 polymer ?
#
loop_
_entity_poly.entity_id
_entity_poly.type
_entity_poly.pdbx_seq_one_letter_code
_entity_poly.pdbx_strand_id
1 'polypeptide(L)'
;MHDEFWLILRSQPGVGVLIIDRDGLVLFCNEQARTIYYGVDFNPVGKTIVDIEGPEFAAERMPLIRQVIDNGDPVLIRHVRGGRHTEAMIWPMHDVEDRKPRVMAVTRQLLEADEPTEPYRCVESKLVDLGPLDALTKRELEVLAMVGHGVPLKAVAKQLGVAQRTVERYRTDIARKLNINSIAEAARVVQLAGLEATDAQLPRLHRWRQPQS
;
A
#
# COMPACT_ATOMS: atom_id res chain seq x y z
N MET A 1 27.07 -19.08 3.87
CA MET A 1 26.88 -17.59 3.84
C MET A 1 25.61 -17.19 3.08
N HIS A 2 25.32 -17.72 1.86
CA HIS A 2 24.10 -17.38 1.11
C HIS A 2 22.81 -17.80 1.82
N ASP A 3 22.78 -18.98 2.40
CA ASP A 3 21.59 -19.54 3.07
C ASP A 3 21.25 -18.78 4.36
N GLU A 4 22.25 -18.37 5.13
CA GLU A 4 22.07 -17.61 6.38
C GLU A 4 21.55 -16.20 6.11
N PHE A 5 22.09 -15.51 5.11
CA PHE A 5 21.60 -14.18 4.70
C PHE A 5 20.14 -14.23 4.23
N TRP A 6 19.83 -15.24 3.43
CA TRP A 6 18.45 -15.47 2.97
C TRP A 6 17.50 -15.78 4.13
N LEU A 7 17.94 -16.58 5.09
CA LEU A 7 17.16 -16.89 6.29
C LEU A 7 16.87 -15.62 7.11
N ILE A 8 17.86 -14.76 7.30
CA ILE A 8 17.69 -13.48 8.02
C ILE A 8 16.70 -12.58 7.28
N LEU A 9 16.90 -12.35 5.99
CA LEU A 9 16.03 -11.46 5.20
C LEU A 9 14.56 -11.92 5.21
N ARG A 10 14.32 -13.22 5.02
CA ARG A 10 12.95 -13.77 4.97
C ARG A 10 12.25 -13.79 6.33
N SER A 11 12.98 -13.73 7.44
CA SER A 11 12.45 -13.77 8.81
C SER A 11 12.45 -12.42 9.52
N GLN A 12 12.96 -11.36 8.87
CA GLN A 12 13.05 -10.04 9.50
C GLN A 12 11.68 -9.46 9.79
N PRO A 13 11.36 -9.08 11.05
CA PRO A 13 10.09 -8.46 11.39
C PRO A 13 9.85 -7.16 10.62
N GLY A 14 8.63 -6.96 10.14
CA GLY A 14 8.24 -5.75 9.41
C GLY A 14 8.71 -5.67 7.96
N VAL A 15 9.52 -6.64 7.49
CA VAL A 15 10.02 -6.70 6.12
C VAL A 15 9.32 -7.80 5.34
N GLY A 16 8.44 -7.40 4.42
CA GLY A 16 7.79 -8.30 3.48
C GLY A 16 8.71 -8.63 2.30
N VAL A 17 8.80 -9.91 1.94
CA VAL A 17 9.57 -10.37 0.78
C VAL A 17 8.69 -11.22 -0.12
N LEU A 18 8.62 -10.85 -1.40
CA LEU A 18 7.98 -11.63 -2.46
C LEU A 18 8.99 -11.89 -3.58
N ILE A 19 8.90 -13.06 -4.19
CA ILE A 19 9.57 -13.35 -5.46
C ILE A 19 8.48 -13.64 -6.50
N ILE A 20 8.59 -12.96 -7.63
CA ILE A 20 7.58 -12.95 -8.68
C ILE A 20 8.29 -13.15 -10.01
N ASP A 21 7.76 -14.02 -10.86
CA ASP A 21 8.31 -14.22 -12.19
C ASP A 21 7.79 -13.19 -13.21
N ARG A 22 8.28 -13.28 -14.44
CA ARG A 22 7.92 -12.38 -15.54
C ARG A 22 6.42 -12.39 -15.89
N ASP A 23 5.73 -13.50 -15.61
CA ASP A 23 4.31 -13.68 -15.92
C ASP A 23 3.42 -13.29 -14.74
N GLY A 24 4.02 -12.91 -13.63
CA GLY A 24 3.32 -12.47 -12.43
C GLY A 24 3.00 -13.61 -11.46
N LEU A 25 3.54 -14.80 -11.67
CA LEU A 25 3.38 -15.92 -10.75
C LEU A 25 4.19 -15.65 -9.47
N VAL A 26 3.54 -15.76 -8.33
CA VAL A 26 4.20 -15.63 -7.03
C VAL A 26 4.91 -16.94 -6.69
N LEU A 27 6.24 -16.90 -6.67
CA LEU A 27 7.10 -18.06 -6.39
C LEU A 27 7.44 -18.18 -4.91
N PHE A 28 7.50 -17.06 -4.19
CA PHE A 28 7.79 -16.99 -2.77
C PHE A 28 7.06 -15.81 -2.12
N CYS A 29 6.65 -16.00 -0.88
CA CYS A 29 6.08 -14.95 -0.03
C CYS A 29 6.38 -15.29 1.43
N ASN A 30 7.08 -14.39 2.15
CA ASN A 30 7.30 -14.59 3.57
C ASN A 30 6.06 -14.21 4.39
N GLU A 31 6.06 -14.53 5.68
CA GLU A 31 4.94 -14.26 6.59
C GLU A 31 4.64 -12.76 6.70
N GLN A 32 5.67 -11.92 6.73
CA GLN A 32 5.51 -10.47 6.81
C GLN A 32 4.83 -9.90 5.56
N ALA A 33 5.21 -10.36 4.36
CA ALA A 33 4.53 -9.96 3.14
C ALA A 33 3.06 -10.42 3.12
N ARG A 34 2.77 -11.63 3.60
CA ARG A 34 1.38 -12.08 3.75
C ARG A 34 0.59 -11.13 4.65
N THR A 35 1.13 -10.79 5.81
CA THR A 35 0.49 -9.88 6.77
C THR A 35 0.25 -8.48 6.17
N ILE A 36 1.24 -7.95 5.45
CA ILE A 36 1.15 -6.62 4.81
C ILE A 36 0.11 -6.59 3.69
N TYR A 37 0.11 -7.62 2.83
CA TYR A 37 -0.65 -7.60 1.59
C TYR A 37 -1.97 -8.36 1.63
N TYR A 38 -2.03 -9.51 2.31
CA TYR A 38 -3.11 -10.48 2.09
C TYR A 38 -3.85 -10.92 3.36
N GLY A 39 -3.21 -10.80 4.51
CA GLY A 39 -3.66 -11.43 5.75
C GLY A 39 -2.96 -12.78 6.00
N VAL A 40 -2.91 -13.18 7.26
CA VAL A 40 -2.11 -14.34 7.72
C VAL A 40 -2.57 -15.69 7.13
N ASP A 41 -3.85 -15.82 6.84
CA ASP A 41 -4.44 -17.08 6.39
C ASP A 41 -4.35 -17.31 4.88
N PHE A 42 -3.96 -16.27 4.11
CA PHE A 42 -3.90 -16.39 2.66
C PHE A 42 -2.48 -16.71 2.17
N ASN A 43 -2.36 -17.77 1.36
CA ASN A 43 -1.11 -18.10 0.70
C ASN A 43 -1.15 -17.73 -0.78
N PRO A 44 -0.38 -16.71 -1.22
CA PRO A 44 -0.33 -16.28 -2.62
C PRO A 44 0.57 -17.15 -3.50
N VAL A 45 1.42 -18.02 -2.94
CA VAL A 45 2.37 -18.83 -3.72
C VAL A 45 1.65 -19.76 -4.67
N GLY A 46 2.09 -19.77 -5.92
CA GLY A 46 1.47 -20.54 -7.00
C GLY A 46 0.29 -19.86 -7.68
N LYS A 47 -0.06 -18.64 -7.29
CA LYS A 47 -1.10 -17.82 -7.94
C LYS A 47 -0.47 -16.63 -8.66
N THR A 48 -1.14 -16.10 -9.68
CA THR A 48 -0.67 -14.91 -10.37
C THR A 48 -1.14 -13.64 -9.68
N ILE A 49 -0.42 -12.52 -9.92
CA ILE A 49 -0.83 -11.21 -9.43
C ILE A 49 -2.25 -10.86 -9.88
N VAL A 50 -2.63 -11.22 -11.10
CA VAL A 50 -3.97 -10.93 -11.61
C VAL A 50 -5.05 -11.72 -10.87
N ASP A 51 -4.77 -12.97 -10.50
CA ASP A 51 -5.71 -13.80 -9.73
C ASP A 51 -5.91 -13.30 -8.30
N ILE A 52 -4.83 -12.72 -7.72
CA ILE A 52 -4.84 -12.29 -6.32
C ILE A 52 -5.37 -10.86 -6.17
N GLU A 53 -4.93 -9.96 -7.03
CA GLU A 53 -5.11 -8.51 -6.87
C GLU A 53 -6.08 -7.91 -7.90
N GLY A 54 -6.42 -8.68 -8.92
CA GLY A 54 -7.27 -8.26 -10.02
C GLY A 54 -6.54 -7.59 -11.17
N PRO A 55 -7.26 -7.40 -12.29
CA PRO A 55 -6.68 -6.93 -13.55
C PRO A 55 -6.16 -5.49 -13.48
N GLU A 56 -6.79 -4.61 -12.71
CA GLU A 56 -6.39 -3.20 -12.58
C GLU A 56 -5.02 -3.07 -11.91
N PHE A 57 -4.80 -3.80 -10.82
CA PHE A 57 -3.51 -3.83 -10.14
C PHE A 57 -2.43 -4.48 -11.02
N ALA A 58 -2.75 -5.58 -11.68
CA ALA A 58 -1.83 -6.24 -12.59
C ALA A 58 -1.44 -5.33 -13.76
N ALA A 59 -2.39 -4.55 -14.32
CA ALA A 59 -2.12 -3.60 -15.39
C ALA A 59 -1.14 -2.50 -14.98
N GLU A 60 -1.15 -2.08 -13.72
CA GLU A 60 -0.17 -1.11 -13.22
C GLU A 60 1.19 -1.77 -12.88
N ARG A 61 1.20 -2.94 -12.25
CA ARG A 61 2.41 -3.57 -11.71
C ARG A 61 3.21 -4.36 -12.71
N MET A 62 2.56 -5.12 -13.59
CA MET A 62 3.26 -6.00 -14.51
C MET A 62 4.19 -5.29 -15.50
N PRO A 63 3.85 -4.11 -16.05
CA PRO A 63 4.80 -3.36 -16.86
C PRO A 63 6.08 -2.96 -16.10
N LEU A 64 5.96 -2.57 -14.81
CA LEU A 64 7.11 -2.21 -13.98
C LEU A 64 7.98 -3.43 -13.67
N ILE A 65 7.37 -4.57 -13.32
CA ILE A 65 8.08 -5.84 -13.08
C ILE A 65 8.87 -6.25 -14.33
N ARG A 66 8.24 -6.22 -15.50
CA ARG A 66 8.89 -6.56 -16.76
C ARG A 66 10.02 -5.60 -17.10
N GLN A 67 9.82 -4.30 -16.88
CA GLN A 67 10.86 -3.29 -17.09
C GLN A 67 12.08 -3.54 -16.19
N VAL A 68 11.88 -3.85 -14.90
CA VAL A 68 12.98 -4.19 -13.98
C VAL A 68 13.74 -5.43 -14.46
N ILE A 69 13.02 -6.46 -14.91
CA ILE A 69 13.63 -7.68 -15.48
C ILE A 69 14.45 -7.37 -16.74
N ASP A 70 13.90 -6.55 -17.64
CA ASP A 70 14.51 -6.30 -18.96
C ASP A 70 15.70 -5.34 -18.88
N ASN A 71 15.61 -4.31 -18.05
CA ASN A 71 16.61 -3.26 -17.95
C ASN A 71 17.66 -3.53 -16.84
N GLY A 72 17.31 -4.34 -15.84
CA GLY A 72 18.18 -4.57 -14.68
C GLY A 72 18.14 -3.45 -13.62
N ASP A 73 17.37 -2.38 -13.84
CA ASP A 73 17.30 -1.22 -12.95
C ASP A 73 16.24 -1.41 -11.88
N PRO A 74 16.59 -1.32 -10.58
CA PRO A 74 15.63 -1.38 -9.50
C PRO A 74 14.64 -0.22 -9.52
N VAL A 75 13.42 -0.46 -9.03
CA VAL A 75 12.36 0.55 -8.92
C VAL A 75 11.78 0.52 -7.51
N LEU A 76 11.67 1.70 -6.90
CA LEU A 76 10.92 1.93 -5.66
C LEU A 76 9.48 2.27 -6.01
N ILE A 77 8.52 1.55 -5.42
CA ILE A 77 7.10 1.84 -5.58
C ILE A 77 6.53 2.25 -4.24
N ARG A 78 5.88 3.42 -4.20
CA ARG A 78 5.10 3.89 -3.06
C ARG A 78 3.62 3.70 -3.31
N HIS A 79 2.90 3.18 -2.33
CA HIS A 79 1.47 2.97 -2.42
C HIS A 79 0.81 2.90 -1.04
N VAL A 80 -0.47 3.20 -0.99
CA VAL A 80 -1.31 2.95 0.19
C VAL A 80 -1.84 1.53 0.11
N ARG A 81 -1.54 0.71 1.13
CA ARG A 81 -1.93 -0.68 1.19
C ARG A 81 -2.55 -1.03 2.54
N GLY A 82 -3.77 -1.56 2.53
CA GLY A 82 -4.49 -1.84 3.78
C GLY A 82 -4.71 -0.61 4.67
N GLY A 83 -4.82 0.59 4.05
CA GLY A 83 -4.89 1.86 4.75
C GLY A 83 -3.57 2.28 5.40
N ARG A 84 -2.42 1.82 4.89
CA ARG A 84 -1.09 2.20 5.36
C ARG A 84 -0.16 2.53 4.22
N HIS A 85 0.66 3.53 4.41
CA HIS A 85 1.72 3.88 3.47
C HIS A 85 2.78 2.79 3.45
N THR A 86 3.12 2.32 2.26
CA THR A 86 4.01 1.17 2.06
C THR A 86 4.96 1.46 0.91
N GLU A 87 6.22 1.09 1.10
CA GLU A 87 7.22 1.09 0.03
C GLU A 87 7.55 -0.34 -0.36
N ALA A 88 7.70 -0.56 -1.65
CA ALA A 88 8.19 -1.81 -2.22
C ALA A 88 9.36 -1.53 -3.15
N MET A 89 10.57 -1.96 -2.77
CA MET A 89 11.72 -1.96 -3.66
C MET A 89 11.70 -3.23 -4.48
N ILE A 90 11.71 -3.09 -5.81
CA ILE A 90 11.71 -4.21 -6.76
C ILE A 90 13.08 -4.33 -7.38
N TRP A 91 13.74 -5.46 -7.16
CA TRP A 91 15.07 -5.78 -7.67
C TRP A 91 15.00 -6.88 -8.73
N PRO A 92 15.80 -6.79 -9.81
CA PRO A 92 15.96 -7.93 -10.71
C PRO A 92 16.67 -9.07 -9.96
N MET A 93 16.20 -10.27 -10.21
CA MET A 93 16.77 -11.47 -9.63
C MET A 93 16.95 -12.52 -10.72
N HIS A 94 18.13 -13.10 -10.77
CA HIS A 94 18.43 -14.23 -11.64
C HIS A 94 18.74 -15.43 -10.76
N ASP A 95 18.03 -16.50 -10.97
CA ASP A 95 18.35 -17.75 -10.30
C ASP A 95 19.64 -18.33 -10.91
N VAL A 96 20.51 -18.86 -10.04
CA VAL A 96 21.78 -19.46 -10.45
C VAL A 96 21.54 -20.79 -11.18
N GLU A 97 20.47 -21.51 -10.83
CA GLU A 97 20.21 -22.85 -11.35
C GLU A 97 19.39 -22.82 -12.64
N ASP A 98 18.24 -22.13 -12.65
CA ASP A 98 17.30 -22.17 -13.78
C ASP A 98 17.37 -20.95 -14.71
N ARG A 99 18.12 -19.89 -14.32
CA ARG A 99 18.29 -18.61 -15.03
C ARG A 99 16.98 -17.94 -15.45
N LYS A 100 15.85 -18.32 -14.85
CA LYS A 100 14.58 -17.68 -15.16
C LYS A 100 14.53 -16.27 -14.59
N PRO A 101 14.15 -15.28 -15.41
CA PRO A 101 14.09 -13.89 -14.96
C PRO A 101 12.95 -13.71 -13.94
N ARG A 102 13.30 -13.13 -12.82
CA ARG A 102 12.42 -12.88 -11.66
C ARG A 102 12.68 -11.51 -11.08
N VAL A 103 11.80 -11.06 -10.22
CA VAL A 103 12.04 -9.93 -9.34
C VAL A 103 11.89 -10.36 -7.89
N MET A 104 12.66 -9.73 -7.02
CA MET A 104 12.45 -9.75 -5.59
C MET A 104 11.87 -8.40 -5.17
N ALA A 105 10.68 -8.40 -4.60
CA ALA A 105 10.07 -7.24 -3.99
C ALA A 105 10.29 -7.28 -2.49
N VAL A 106 10.97 -6.26 -1.96
CA VAL A 106 11.17 -6.05 -0.52
C VAL A 106 10.29 -4.90 -0.10
N THR A 107 9.35 -5.18 0.80
CA THR A 107 8.30 -4.25 1.20
C THR A 107 8.41 -3.91 2.68
N ARG A 108 8.22 -2.64 3.01
CA ARG A 108 8.08 -2.16 4.38
C ARG A 108 6.92 -1.19 4.51
N GLN A 109 6.32 -1.11 5.69
CA GLN A 109 5.41 -0.03 6.03
C GLN A 109 6.21 1.20 6.44
N LEU A 110 5.83 2.37 5.94
CA LEU A 110 6.41 3.64 6.36
C LEU A 110 5.68 4.13 7.62
N LEU A 111 6.45 4.61 8.60
CA LEU A 111 5.92 5.24 9.81
C LEU A 111 5.77 6.75 9.64
N GLU A 112 6.55 7.32 8.74
CA GLU A 112 6.54 8.74 8.34
C GLU A 112 6.80 8.81 6.84
N ALA A 113 6.37 9.90 6.20
CA ALA A 113 6.66 10.13 4.79
C ALA A 113 8.14 10.57 4.64
N ASP A 114 9.05 9.63 4.78
CA ASP A 114 10.45 9.86 4.46
C ASP A 114 10.58 10.21 2.97
N GLU A 115 11.26 11.31 2.68
CA GLU A 115 11.67 11.58 1.30
C GLU A 115 12.60 10.47 0.82
N PRO A 116 12.47 10.00 -0.45
CA PRO A 116 13.36 8.98 -0.96
C PRO A 116 14.79 9.52 -0.98
N THR A 117 15.61 9.04 -0.08
CA THR A 117 17.06 9.32 -0.06
C THR A 117 17.84 8.41 -1.00
N GLU A 118 17.16 7.46 -1.62
CA GLU A 118 17.78 6.44 -2.46
C GLU A 118 17.90 6.91 -3.93
N PRO A 119 18.98 6.52 -4.62
CA PRO A 119 19.24 6.91 -6.01
C PRO A 119 18.32 6.19 -7.01
N TYR A 120 17.28 5.53 -6.55
CA TYR A 120 16.39 4.72 -7.38
C TYR A 120 15.21 5.52 -7.92
N ARG A 121 14.74 5.12 -9.08
CA ARG A 121 13.50 5.66 -9.65
C ARG A 121 12.34 5.34 -8.72
N CYS A 122 11.67 6.38 -8.22
CA CYS A 122 10.46 6.25 -7.43
C CYS A 122 9.21 6.37 -8.33
N VAL A 123 8.25 5.49 -8.11
CA VAL A 123 6.95 5.46 -8.79
C VAL A 123 5.85 5.48 -7.75
N GLU A 124 5.00 6.49 -7.80
CA GLU A 124 3.78 6.54 -7.00
C GLU A 124 2.70 5.70 -7.66
N SER A 125 2.06 4.82 -6.89
CA SER A 125 0.91 4.05 -7.37
C SER A 125 -0.28 4.98 -7.63
N LYS A 126 -0.99 4.73 -8.71
CA LYS A 126 -2.26 5.39 -9.02
C LYS A 126 -3.46 4.69 -8.40
N LEU A 127 -3.24 3.62 -7.66
CA LEU A 127 -4.26 2.79 -7.02
C LEU A 127 -4.07 2.82 -5.51
N VAL A 128 -5.18 2.88 -4.76
CA VAL A 128 -5.14 2.85 -3.29
C VAL A 128 -5.97 1.68 -2.74
N ASP A 129 -5.38 0.91 -1.84
CA ASP A 129 -6.09 -0.02 -0.97
C ASP A 129 -6.26 0.64 0.40
N LEU A 130 -7.43 1.17 0.64
CA LEU A 130 -7.73 1.95 1.83
C LEU A 130 -7.96 1.10 3.09
N GLY A 131 -8.07 -0.23 2.96
CA GLY A 131 -8.33 -1.11 4.10
C GLY A 131 -9.55 -0.64 4.91
N PRO A 132 -9.40 -0.43 6.25
CA PRO A 132 -10.49 0.06 7.09
C PRO A 132 -11.06 1.42 6.66
N LEU A 133 -10.25 2.27 6.00
CA LEU A 133 -10.67 3.58 5.53
C LEU A 133 -11.62 3.51 4.31
N ASP A 134 -11.77 2.34 3.70
CA ASP A 134 -12.69 2.15 2.56
C ASP A 134 -14.16 2.34 2.92
N ALA A 135 -14.50 2.28 4.22
CA ALA A 135 -15.82 2.63 4.74
C ALA A 135 -16.16 4.13 4.56
N LEU A 136 -15.16 4.97 4.31
CA LEU A 136 -15.34 6.40 4.15
C LEU A 136 -15.65 6.77 2.69
N THR A 137 -16.54 7.73 2.52
CA THR A 137 -16.76 8.38 1.22
C THR A 137 -15.54 9.24 0.84
N LYS A 138 -15.43 9.62 -0.45
CA LYS A 138 -14.36 10.54 -0.91
C LYS A 138 -14.29 11.81 -0.08
N ARG A 139 -15.44 12.43 0.22
CA ARG A 139 -15.51 13.65 1.02
C ARG A 139 -15.10 13.44 2.48
N GLU A 140 -15.46 12.31 3.07
CA GLU A 140 -15.03 11.97 4.42
C GLU A 140 -13.52 11.72 4.48
N LEU A 141 -12.91 11.09 3.46
CA LEU A 141 -11.45 10.93 3.36
C LEU A 141 -10.73 12.26 3.25
N GLU A 142 -11.19 13.18 2.39
CA GLU A 142 -10.64 14.53 2.28
C GLU A 142 -10.68 15.27 3.63
N VAL A 143 -11.81 15.20 4.33
CA VAL A 143 -11.97 15.79 5.66
C VAL A 143 -11.05 15.12 6.67
N LEU A 144 -10.97 13.79 6.69
CA LEU A 144 -10.11 13.03 7.61
C LEU A 144 -8.64 13.44 7.40
N ALA A 145 -8.15 13.45 6.16
CA ALA A 145 -6.78 13.84 5.84
C ALA A 145 -6.47 15.25 6.36
N MET A 146 -7.27 16.26 5.98
CA MET A 146 -7.04 17.62 6.41
C MET A 146 -7.10 17.79 7.93
N VAL A 147 -8.08 17.21 8.60
CA VAL A 147 -8.21 17.30 10.07
C VAL A 147 -7.07 16.58 10.77
N GLY A 148 -6.65 15.43 10.24
CA GLY A 148 -5.51 14.67 10.77
C GLY A 148 -4.18 15.40 10.64
N HIS A 149 -4.01 16.21 9.59
CA HIS A 149 -2.88 17.13 9.41
C HIS A 149 -3.05 18.45 10.21
N GLY A 150 -4.05 18.55 11.08
CA GLY A 150 -4.24 19.70 11.96
C GLY A 150 -4.89 20.92 11.31
N VAL A 151 -5.47 20.78 10.10
CA VAL A 151 -6.17 21.90 9.46
C VAL A 151 -7.45 22.25 10.24
N PRO A 152 -7.64 23.52 10.67
CA PRO A 152 -8.85 23.91 11.40
C PRO A 152 -10.13 23.71 10.59
N LEU A 153 -11.22 23.28 11.23
CA LEU A 153 -12.50 22.96 10.55
C LEU A 153 -13.03 24.10 9.66
N LYS A 154 -12.83 25.36 10.09
CA LYS A 154 -13.19 26.53 9.30
C LYS A 154 -12.39 26.61 7.99
N ALA A 155 -11.11 26.26 8.02
CA ALA A 155 -10.25 26.25 6.85
C ALA A 155 -10.61 25.07 5.92
N VAL A 156 -10.88 23.89 6.48
CA VAL A 156 -11.39 22.73 5.74
C VAL A 156 -12.69 23.09 5.02
N ALA A 157 -13.64 23.72 5.70
CA ALA A 157 -14.92 24.16 5.12
C ALA A 157 -14.70 25.10 3.92
N LYS A 158 -13.77 26.06 4.07
CA LYS A 158 -13.41 27.01 3.00
C LYS A 158 -12.79 26.29 1.80
N GLN A 159 -11.86 25.37 2.03
CA GLN A 159 -11.19 24.61 0.96
C GLN A 159 -12.17 23.70 0.19
N LEU A 160 -13.10 23.08 0.90
CA LEU A 160 -14.11 22.20 0.31
C LEU A 160 -15.33 22.93 -0.28
N GLY A 161 -15.44 24.25 -0.07
CA GLY A 161 -16.58 25.03 -0.54
C GLY A 161 -17.91 24.69 0.14
N VAL A 162 -17.87 24.32 1.44
CA VAL A 162 -19.04 23.91 2.21
C VAL A 162 -19.18 24.72 3.51
N ALA A 163 -20.34 24.65 4.16
CA ALA A 163 -20.50 25.26 5.48
C ALA A 163 -19.72 24.49 6.55
N GLN A 164 -19.21 25.17 7.57
CA GLN A 164 -18.48 24.55 8.70
C GLN A 164 -19.31 23.45 9.37
N ARG A 165 -20.61 23.65 9.55
CA ARG A 165 -21.54 22.64 10.09
C ARG A 165 -21.52 21.32 9.27
N THR A 166 -21.31 21.41 7.96
CA THR A 166 -21.18 20.22 7.09
C THR A 166 -19.91 19.44 7.41
N VAL A 167 -18.78 20.14 7.65
CA VAL A 167 -17.51 19.51 8.05
C VAL A 167 -17.63 18.86 9.43
N GLU A 168 -18.32 19.51 10.37
CA GLU A 168 -18.61 18.94 11.71
C GLU A 168 -19.41 17.63 11.59
N ARG A 169 -20.40 17.58 10.68
CA ARG A 169 -21.14 16.36 10.40
C ARG A 169 -20.24 15.26 9.81
N TYR A 170 -19.40 15.60 8.82
CA TYR A 170 -18.43 14.63 8.28
C TYR A 170 -17.52 14.08 9.39
N ARG A 171 -17.01 14.92 10.27
CA ARG A 171 -16.19 14.48 11.41
C ARG A 171 -16.95 13.49 12.31
N THR A 172 -18.21 13.75 12.61
CA THR A 172 -19.06 12.83 13.39
C THR A 172 -19.27 11.50 12.68
N ASP A 173 -19.53 11.52 11.38
CA ASP A 173 -19.72 10.30 10.58
C ASP A 173 -18.41 9.49 10.46
N ILE A 174 -17.26 10.14 10.28
CA ILE A 174 -15.93 9.53 10.30
C ILE A 174 -15.67 8.86 11.64
N ALA A 175 -15.89 9.60 12.76
CA ALA A 175 -15.70 9.08 14.11
C ALA A 175 -16.50 7.80 14.34
N ARG A 176 -17.75 7.79 13.92
CA ARG A 176 -18.63 6.61 14.02
C ARG A 176 -18.17 5.44 13.14
N LYS A 177 -17.76 5.71 11.88
CA LYS A 177 -17.35 4.68 10.91
C LYS A 177 -16.02 4.02 11.28
N LEU A 178 -15.07 4.79 11.80
CA LEU A 178 -13.74 4.31 12.19
C LEU A 178 -13.63 3.97 13.67
N ASN A 179 -14.69 4.20 14.46
CA ASN A 179 -14.69 4.04 15.92
C ASN A 179 -13.55 4.83 16.60
N ILE A 180 -13.35 6.08 16.18
CA ILE A 180 -12.36 7.01 16.76
C ILE A 180 -13.08 8.11 17.54
N ASN A 181 -12.50 8.53 18.66
CA ASN A 181 -13.15 9.44 19.61
C ASN A 181 -12.43 10.76 19.81
N SER A 182 -11.27 10.94 19.16
CA SER A 182 -10.46 12.14 19.35
C SER A 182 -9.78 12.61 18.06
N ILE A 183 -9.39 13.89 18.03
CA ILE A 183 -8.55 14.45 16.94
C ILE A 183 -7.17 13.76 16.91
N ALA A 184 -6.64 13.42 18.09
CA ALA A 184 -5.35 12.71 18.17
C ALA A 184 -5.42 11.31 17.50
N GLU A 185 -6.53 10.58 17.69
CA GLU A 185 -6.76 9.32 16.99
C GLU A 185 -6.90 9.52 15.48
N ALA A 186 -7.61 10.55 15.04
CA ALA A 186 -7.72 10.90 13.63
C ALA A 186 -6.34 11.23 13.03
N ALA A 187 -5.52 12.03 13.73
CA ALA A 187 -4.16 12.33 13.31
C ALA A 187 -3.29 11.07 13.21
N ARG A 188 -3.38 10.18 14.19
CA ARG A 188 -2.67 8.90 14.17
C ARG A 188 -3.08 8.02 12.98
N VAL A 189 -4.36 7.94 12.67
CA VAL A 189 -4.87 7.20 11.51
C VAL A 189 -4.30 7.78 10.21
N VAL A 190 -4.32 9.09 10.08
CA VAL A 190 -3.78 9.79 8.90
C VAL A 190 -2.27 9.55 8.75
N GLN A 191 -1.49 9.68 9.84
CA GLN A 191 -0.05 9.41 9.82
C GLN A 191 0.27 7.97 9.43
N LEU A 192 -0.42 6.98 10.04
CA LEU A 192 -0.19 5.56 9.73
C LEU A 192 -0.56 5.21 8.28
N ALA A 193 -1.56 5.89 7.73
CA ALA A 193 -1.99 5.71 6.36
C ALA A 193 -1.12 6.50 5.37
N GLY A 194 -0.36 7.49 5.82
CA GLY A 194 0.25 8.50 4.94
C GLY A 194 -0.80 9.21 4.08
N LEU A 195 -2.02 9.39 4.63
CA LEU A 195 -3.19 9.81 3.86
C LEU A 195 -3.12 11.31 3.54
N GLU A 196 -3.11 11.62 2.24
CA GLU A 196 -3.26 12.97 1.72
C GLU A 196 -4.69 13.22 1.20
N ALA A 197 -5.11 14.48 1.16
CA ALA A 197 -6.44 14.81 0.65
C ALA A 197 -6.64 14.40 -0.82
N THR A 198 -5.56 14.37 -1.59
CA THR A 198 -5.52 13.93 -2.99
C THR A 198 -5.82 12.45 -3.17
N ASP A 199 -5.47 11.61 -2.19
CA ASP A 199 -5.70 10.16 -2.23
C ASP A 199 -7.19 9.80 -2.30
N ALA A 200 -8.05 10.69 -1.81
CA ALA A 200 -9.49 10.52 -1.94
C ALA A 200 -9.97 10.44 -3.39
N GLN A 201 -9.19 10.96 -4.35
CA GLN A 201 -9.53 10.97 -5.77
C GLN A 201 -8.98 9.76 -6.53
N LEU A 202 -8.02 9.03 -5.96
CA LEU A 202 -7.43 7.87 -6.61
C LEU A 202 -8.43 6.72 -6.72
N PRO A 203 -8.34 5.90 -7.78
CA PRO A 203 -9.11 4.68 -7.91
C PRO A 203 -8.82 3.72 -6.75
N ARG A 204 -9.88 3.24 -6.11
CA ARG A 204 -9.78 2.30 -5.01
C ARG A 204 -9.63 0.89 -5.53
N LEU A 205 -8.68 0.15 -5.00
CA LEU A 205 -8.61 -1.28 -5.15
C LEU A 205 -9.70 -1.91 -4.27
N HIS A 206 -10.75 -2.39 -4.90
CA HIS A 206 -11.70 -3.25 -4.20
C HIS A 206 -11.05 -4.62 -4.09
N ARG A 207 -10.46 -4.91 -2.91
CA ARG A 207 -9.98 -6.26 -2.63
C ARG A 207 -11.10 -7.25 -2.97
N TRP A 208 -10.79 -8.24 -3.76
CA TRP A 208 -11.58 -9.45 -3.82
C TRP A 208 -11.73 -9.95 -2.39
N ARG A 209 -12.84 -9.59 -1.75
CA ARG A 209 -13.22 -10.23 -0.49
C ARG A 209 -13.43 -11.69 -0.86
N GLN A 210 -12.49 -12.55 -0.43
CA GLN A 210 -12.77 -13.96 -0.47
C GLN A 210 -14.10 -14.16 0.25
N PRO A 211 -15.06 -14.90 -0.34
CA PRO A 211 -16.25 -15.26 0.40
C PRO A 211 -15.78 -15.92 1.69
N GLN A 212 -16.22 -15.41 2.82
CA GLN A 212 -16.00 -16.03 4.10
C GLN A 212 -16.61 -17.43 3.99
N SER A 213 -15.75 -18.45 3.95
CA SER A 213 -16.13 -19.86 4.02
C SER A 213 -16.50 -20.20 5.45
#